data_8a0f2b8d17907abe5c3a906e896c1d71
#
_entry.id   8a0f2b8d17907abe5c3a906e896c1d71
#
_cell.length_a   1.000
_cell.length_b   1.000
_cell.length_c   1.000
_cell.angle_alpha   90.00
_cell.angle_beta   90.00
_cell.angle_gamma   90.00
#
_symmetry.space_group_name_H-M   'P 1'
#
loop_
_entity.id
_entity.type
_entity.pdbx_description
1 polymer ?
#
loop_
_entity_poly.entity_id
_entity_poly.type
_entity_poly.pdbx_seq_one_letter_code
_entity_poly.pdbx_strand_id
1 'polypeptide(L)'
;PGDKVWIQDYQLMLLPGMLRKIYPELCIGYFHHIPFPSYELFRILPERAEILKGLLGADFIAFHTHDYMRHFVSTVERVLHLDFNLDELQTGNRVVRVDALPMGINYELYHKASENAKVHQAIDRTRKLFGKHKLILSVDRLDYSKGILHRLHGFSTFLERHPEYHGKVTLAMVIVPSRDHVGSYAELKTKIDEEIGSINGHYSTMDWTPVCYFYHGFSLEELTAMYYVADIALVTPLRDGMNLVAKEYVATKCDNPGVLILSEMAGAAVELTDAIQINPNDTEQIENAICQALEMPEEEQKQRLQRMQSILSVQTVNKWAADFVNELNATCMKNDMLRKKRIVAATIAQIKLKYNQAKQRLILLDYDGTLTALKPRPEDAQPTPELISILQQLASDPANHIVINSCLLYTSDAA
;
A
#
# COMPACT_ATOMS: atom_id res chain seq x y z
N PRO A 1 -25.18 13.63 3.73
CA PRO A 1 -24.44 13.73 5.00
C PRO A 1 -24.10 12.33 5.51
N GLY A 2 -22.81 12.06 5.81
CA GLY A 2 -22.34 10.76 6.30
C GLY A 2 -21.81 9.80 5.24
N ASP A 3 -21.87 10.14 3.97
CA ASP A 3 -21.29 9.35 2.89
C ASP A 3 -19.76 9.38 2.96
N LYS A 4 -19.16 8.26 2.54
CA LYS A 4 -17.71 8.11 2.47
C LYS A 4 -17.32 7.76 1.05
N VAL A 5 -16.18 8.26 0.60
CA VAL A 5 -15.63 7.95 -0.72
C VAL A 5 -14.28 7.28 -0.54
N TRP A 6 -14.13 6.09 -1.12
CA TRP A 6 -12.87 5.38 -1.16
C TRP A 6 -12.34 5.36 -2.60
N ILE A 7 -11.30 6.14 -2.85
CA ILE A 7 -10.69 6.34 -4.17
C ILE A 7 -9.54 5.35 -4.32
N GLN A 8 -9.45 4.73 -5.49
CA GLN A 8 -8.48 3.69 -5.79
C GLN A 8 -7.52 4.13 -6.89
N ASP A 9 -6.23 3.99 -6.59
CA ASP A 9 -5.10 3.96 -7.50
C ASP A 9 -4.72 5.28 -8.21
N TYR A 10 -3.56 5.26 -8.88
CA TYR A 10 -2.83 6.42 -9.40
C TYR A 10 -3.58 7.23 -10.46
N GLN A 11 -4.50 6.62 -11.20
CA GLN A 11 -5.31 7.33 -12.20
C GLN A 11 -6.15 8.46 -11.60
N LEU A 12 -6.45 8.36 -10.30
CA LEU A 12 -7.36 9.26 -9.59
C LEU A 12 -6.66 10.13 -8.53
N MET A 13 -5.33 10.31 -8.61
CA MET A 13 -4.55 11.05 -7.60
C MET A 13 -5.02 12.50 -7.37
N LEU A 14 -5.61 13.15 -8.38
CA LEU A 14 -6.12 14.52 -8.24
C LEU A 14 -7.55 14.57 -7.66
N LEU A 15 -8.31 13.48 -7.75
CA LEU A 15 -9.71 13.43 -7.39
C LEU A 15 -10.00 13.79 -5.93
N PRO A 16 -9.21 13.33 -4.92
CA PRO A 16 -9.44 13.72 -3.52
C PRO A 16 -9.43 15.24 -3.33
N GLY A 17 -8.47 15.94 -3.94
CA GLY A 17 -8.37 17.39 -3.88
C GLY A 17 -9.52 18.12 -4.59
N MET A 18 -9.98 17.58 -5.72
CA MET A 18 -11.14 18.12 -6.45
C MET A 18 -12.43 17.99 -5.64
N LEU A 19 -12.67 16.81 -5.06
CA LEU A 19 -13.84 16.56 -4.21
C LEU A 19 -13.81 17.42 -2.94
N ARG A 20 -12.64 17.57 -2.31
CA ARG A 20 -12.48 18.38 -1.10
C ARG A 20 -12.82 19.87 -1.33
N LYS A 21 -12.53 20.40 -2.51
CA LYS A 21 -12.89 21.80 -2.87
C LYS A 21 -14.41 21.98 -2.96
N ILE A 22 -15.14 20.97 -3.48
CA ILE A 22 -16.59 21.04 -3.67
C ILE A 22 -17.33 20.65 -2.40
N TYR A 23 -16.83 19.63 -1.70
CA TYR A 23 -17.42 19.05 -0.49
C TYR A 23 -16.41 19.07 0.67
N PRO A 24 -16.27 20.22 1.38
CA PRO A 24 -15.24 20.38 2.43
C PRO A 24 -15.35 19.40 3.59
N GLU A 25 -16.52 18.81 3.81
CA GLU A 25 -16.78 17.89 4.94
C GLU A 25 -16.84 16.40 4.55
N LEU A 26 -16.66 16.09 3.25
CA LEU A 26 -16.72 14.72 2.76
C LEU A 26 -15.59 13.89 3.36
N CYS A 27 -15.92 12.70 3.83
CA CYS A 27 -14.95 11.73 4.33
C CYS A 27 -14.33 10.99 3.13
N ILE A 28 -13.04 11.19 2.88
CA ILE A 28 -12.34 10.71 1.69
C ILE A 28 -11.15 9.84 2.08
N GLY A 29 -11.16 8.57 1.65
CA GLY A 29 -10.02 7.67 1.70
C GLY A 29 -9.39 7.50 0.32
N TYR A 30 -8.08 7.29 0.28
CA TYR A 30 -7.33 7.00 -0.93
C TYR A 30 -6.38 5.83 -0.72
N PHE A 31 -6.36 4.87 -1.65
CA PHE A 31 -5.42 3.76 -1.63
C PHE A 31 -4.56 3.76 -2.90
N HIS A 32 -3.24 3.66 -2.73
CA HIS A 32 -2.28 3.64 -3.82
C HIS A 32 -1.77 2.21 -4.06
N HIS A 33 -2.12 1.62 -5.23
CA HIS A 33 -1.83 0.21 -5.52
C HIS A 33 -0.48 -0.06 -6.17
N ILE A 34 0.14 0.94 -6.77
CA ILE A 34 1.47 0.79 -7.37
C ILE A 34 2.56 1.29 -6.41
N PRO A 35 3.83 0.90 -6.60
CA PRO A 35 4.93 1.44 -5.81
C PRO A 35 5.02 2.96 -5.93
N PHE A 36 4.91 3.68 -4.80
CA PHE A 36 5.19 5.11 -4.82
C PHE A 36 6.70 5.33 -4.99
N PRO A 37 7.14 6.15 -5.96
CA PRO A 37 8.56 6.34 -6.24
C PRO A 37 9.24 7.14 -5.12
N SER A 38 10.55 6.93 -4.96
CA SER A 38 11.35 7.77 -4.07
C SER A 38 11.30 9.24 -4.49
N TYR A 39 11.59 10.15 -3.54
CA TYR A 39 11.64 11.57 -3.81
C TYR A 39 12.52 11.92 -5.03
N GLU A 40 13.66 11.25 -5.17
CA GLU A 40 14.60 11.51 -6.27
C GLU A 40 13.97 11.25 -7.66
N LEU A 41 13.12 10.25 -7.78
CA LEU A 41 12.39 9.96 -9.02
C LEU A 41 11.15 10.86 -9.16
N PHE A 42 10.39 11.06 -8.08
CA PHE A 42 9.15 11.83 -8.14
C PHE A 42 9.39 13.32 -8.43
N ARG A 43 10.51 13.88 -7.96
CA ARG A 43 10.86 15.30 -8.17
C ARG A 43 11.03 15.69 -9.64
N ILE A 44 11.24 14.71 -10.53
CA ILE A 44 11.39 14.96 -11.97
C ILE A 44 10.07 15.44 -12.60
N LEU A 45 8.92 15.09 -11.99
CA LEU A 45 7.61 15.48 -12.50
C LEU A 45 7.39 16.98 -12.32
N PRO A 46 7.09 17.74 -13.40
CA PRO A 46 6.75 19.16 -13.29
C PRO A 46 5.54 19.42 -12.38
N GLU A 47 4.51 18.55 -12.49
CA GLU A 47 3.22 18.67 -11.78
C GLU A 47 3.26 18.06 -10.37
N ARG A 48 4.44 17.70 -9.83
CA ARG A 48 4.61 17.02 -8.54
C ARG A 48 3.85 17.66 -7.38
N ALA A 49 3.89 18.99 -7.30
CA ALA A 49 3.21 19.70 -6.22
C ALA A 49 1.68 19.65 -6.36
N GLU A 50 1.14 19.66 -7.58
CA GLU A 50 -0.28 19.56 -7.85
C GLU A 50 -0.79 18.16 -7.52
N ILE A 51 -0.06 17.12 -7.92
CA ILE A 51 -0.39 15.72 -7.61
C ILE A 51 -0.44 15.49 -6.10
N LEU A 52 0.58 15.96 -5.36
CA LEU A 52 0.61 15.82 -3.90
C LEU A 52 -0.53 16.58 -3.21
N LYS A 53 -0.81 17.81 -3.64
CA LYS A 53 -1.97 18.59 -3.13
C LYS A 53 -3.29 17.91 -3.46
N GLY A 54 -3.37 17.25 -4.61
CA GLY A 54 -4.52 16.42 -4.97
C GLY A 54 -4.73 15.27 -3.98
N LEU A 55 -3.70 14.49 -3.73
CA LEU A 55 -3.71 13.37 -2.77
C LEU A 55 -4.07 13.82 -1.36
N LEU A 56 -3.49 14.92 -0.90
CA LEU A 56 -3.75 15.49 0.44
C LEU A 56 -5.17 16.03 0.61
N GLY A 57 -6.02 15.99 -0.41
CA GLY A 57 -7.47 16.17 -0.29
C GLY A 57 -8.16 15.03 0.48
N ALA A 58 -7.57 13.83 0.54
CA ALA A 58 -8.04 12.72 1.33
C ALA A 58 -7.87 12.96 2.84
N ASP A 59 -8.64 12.27 3.67
CA ASP A 59 -8.46 12.21 5.13
C ASP A 59 -7.50 11.07 5.50
N PHE A 60 -7.57 9.96 4.77
CA PHE A 60 -6.71 8.80 4.96
C PHE A 60 -6.10 8.35 3.62
N ILE A 61 -4.79 8.15 3.62
CA ILE A 61 -4.02 7.67 2.46
C ILE A 61 -3.28 6.40 2.88
N ALA A 62 -3.44 5.31 2.12
CA ALA A 62 -2.75 4.07 2.42
C ALA A 62 -1.97 3.54 1.22
N PHE A 63 -0.90 2.81 1.53
CA PHE A 63 0.01 2.14 0.62
C PHE A 63 0.13 0.66 0.98
N HIS A 64 0.73 -0.14 0.10
CA HIS A 64 0.94 -1.57 0.38
C HIS A 64 2.07 -1.83 1.38
N THR A 65 3.13 -1.02 1.36
CA THR A 65 4.31 -1.21 2.20
C THR A 65 4.72 0.06 2.92
N HIS A 66 5.45 -0.09 4.02
CA HIS A 66 6.02 1.04 4.75
C HIS A 66 7.01 1.84 3.90
N ASP A 67 7.75 1.20 2.99
CA ASP A 67 8.69 1.91 2.13
C ASP A 67 7.97 2.85 1.16
N TYR A 68 6.85 2.42 0.57
CA TYR A 68 6.06 3.28 -0.30
C TYR A 68 5.41 4.45 0.47
N MET A 69 4.94 4.18 1.70
CA MET A 69 4.46 5.21 2.61
C MET A 69 5.56 6.24 2.91
N ARG A 70 6.77 5.79 3.29
CA ARG A 70 7.92 6.65 3.58
C ARG A 70 8.35 7.48 2.37
N HIS A 71 8.33 6.89 1.16
CA HIS A 71 8.62 7.62 -0.07
C HIS A 71 7.63 8.76 -0.29
N PHE A 72 6.34 8.49 -0.07
CA PHE A 72 5.29 9.52 -0.17
C PHE A 72 5.49 10.62 0.86
N VAL A 73 5.63 10.26 2.14
CA VAL A 73 5.83 11.22 3.23
C VAL A 73 7.05 12.10 2.99
N SER A 74 8.22 11.49 2.73
CA SER A 74 9.46 12.23 2.43
C SER A 74 9.31 13.16 1.23
N THR A 75 8.50 12.77 0.24
CA THR A 75 8.23 13.60 -0.93
C THR A 75 7.33 14.79 -0.57
N VAL A 76 6.30 14.59 0.26
CA VAL A 76 5.41 15.65 0.74
C VAL A 76 6.19 16.68 1.58
N GLU A 77 7.01 16.20 2.53
CA GLU A 77 7.84 17.07 3.38
C GLU A 77 8.75 17.97 2.54
N ARG A 78 9.43 17.40 1.55
CA ARG A 78 10.42 18.12 0.73
C ARG A 78 9.79 19.04 -0.34
N VAL A 79 8.64 18.67 -0.90
CA VAL A 79 7.99 19.43 -1.99
C VAL A 79 7.00 20.46 -1.46
N LEU A 80 6.27 20.13 -0.40
CA LEU A 80 5.21 20.99 0.14
C LEU A 80 5.58 21.64 1.47
N HIS A 81 6.74 21.27 2.06
CA HIS A 81 7.22 21.76 3.36
C HIS A 81 6.19 21.56 4.49
N LEU A 82 5.55 20.40 4.49
CA LEU A 82 4.61 19.99 5.52
C LEU A 82 5.30 19.01 6.47
N ASP A 83 5.14 19.22 7.77
CA ASP A 83 5.69 18.33 8.80
C ASP A 83 4.82 17.08 8.94
N PHE A 84 5.50 15.94 9.04
CA PHE A 84 4.91 14.65 9.36
C PHE A 84 5.20 14.31 10.83
N ASN A 85 4.17 14.04 11.58
CA ASN A 85 4.31 13.69 12.99
C ASN A 85 3.57 12.38 13.27
N LEU A 86 4.31 11.35 13.68
CA LEU A 86 3.86 9.98 13.87
C LEU A 86 3.33 9.38 12.56
N ASP A 87 2.04 9.47 12.29
CA ASP A 87 1.33 8.95 11.13
C ASP A 87 0.43 10.01 10.45
N GLU A 88 0.62 11.29 10.80
CA GLU A 88 -0.23 12.40 10.37
C GLU A 88 0.52 13.55 9.73
N LEU A 89 -0.05 14.07 8.64
CA LEU A 89 0.33 15.31 7.99
C LEU A 89 -0.66 16.41 8.38
N GLN A 90 -0.15 17.52 8.88
CA GLN A 90 -0.96 18.71 9.17
C GLN A 90 -1.23 19.51 7.89
N THR A 91 -2.48 19.64 7.47
CA THR A 91 -2.89 20.43 6.31
C THR A 91 -3.85 21.53 6.72
N GLY A 92 -3.30 22.66 7.19
CA GLY A 92 -4.10 23.77 7.72
C GLY A 92 -4.90 23.36 8.96
N ASN A 93 -6.22 23.16 8.81
CA ASN A 93 -7.12 22.84 9.92
C ASN A 93 -7.54 21.37 9.96
N ARG A 94 -6.88 20.53 9.22
CA ARG A 94 -7.20 19.12 9.04
C ARG A 94 -5.94 18.27 9.13
N VAL A 95 -6.06 17.07 9.61
CA VAL A 95 -5.00 16.07 9.54
C VAL A 95 -5.29 15.12 8.40
N VAL A 96 -4.24 14.67 7.73
CA VAL A 96 -4.24 13.56 6.78
C VAL A 96 -3.43 12.44 7.40
N ARG A 97 -4.07 11.33 7.69
CA ARG A 97 -3.38 10.13 8.16
C ARG A 97 -2.80 9.37 6.98
N VAL A 98 -1.59 8.85 7.14
CA VAL A 98 -0.89 8.07 6.12
C VAL A 98 -0.39 6.78 6.75
N ASP A 99 -0.70 5.63 6.14
CA ASP A 99 -0.32 4.33 6.70
C ASP A 99 0.03 3.29 5.61
N ALA A 100 0.58 2.16 6.04
CA ALA A 100 0.85 1.00 5.20
C ALA A 100 -0.11 -0.14 5.56
N LEU A 101 -0.96 -0.51 4.61
CA LEU A 101 -1.93 -1.59 4.73
C LEU A 101 -1.71 -2.59 3.59
N PRO A 102 -0.98 -3.68 3.80
CA PRO A 102 -0.74 -4.68 2.76
C PRO A 102 -2.04 -5.38 2.36
N MET A 103 -2.37 -5.35 1.07
CA MET A 103 -3.57 -5.98 0.54
C MET A 103 -3.46 -7.50 0.62
N GLY A 104 -4.44 -8.13 1.23
CA GLY A 104 -4.60 -9.59 1.29
C GLY A 104 -5.39 -10.15 0.11
N ILE A 105 -5.59 -11.48 0.15
CA ILE A 105 -6.42 -12.23 -0.79
C ILE A 105 -7.63 -12.84 -0.06
N ASN A 106 -8.57 -13.40 -0.81
CA ASN A 106 -9.57 -14.31 -0.23
C ASN A 106 -8.91 -15.66 0.05
N TYR A 107 -8.23 -15.77 1.20
CA TYR A 107 -7.45 -16.95 1.58
C TYR A 107 -8.25 -18.25 1.50
N GLU A 108 -9.47 -18.28 2.06
CA GLU A 108 -10.33 -19.45 2.10
C GLU A 108 -10.70 -19.98 0.70
N LEU A 109 -10.89 -19.06 -0.26
CA LEU A 109 -11.21 -19.40 -1.65
C LEU A 109 -10.10 -20.25 -2.28
N TYR A 110 -8.85 -19.89 -2.06
CA TYR A 110 -7.70 -20.60 -2.62
C TYR A 110 -7.31 -21.81 -1.76
N HIS A 111 -7.34 -21.68 -0.45
CA HIS A 111 -6.93 -22.74 0.47
C HIS A 111 -7.84 -23.99 0.38
N LYS A 112 -9.13 -23.77 0.22
CA LYS A 112 -10.13 -24.87 0.06
C LYS A 112 -10.46 -25.18 -1.40
N ALA A 113 -9.70 -24.64 -2.34
CA ALA A 113 -10.04 -24.75 -3.75
C ALA A 113 -10.05 -26.21 -4.25
N SER A 114 -9.19 -27.08 -3.74
CA SER A 114 -9.16 -28.51 -4.10
C SER A 114 -10.43 -29.28 -3.72
N GLU A 115 -11.21 -28.78 -2.76
CA GLU A 115 -12.51 -29.34 -2.37
C GLU A 115 -13.62 -29.06 -3.40
N ASN A 116 -13.42 -28.07 -4.27
CA ASN A 116 -14.37 -27.72 -5.31
C ASN A 116 -14.27 -28.70 -6.48
N ALA A 117 -15.39 -29.36 -6.83
CA ALA A 117 -15.45 -30.38 -7.87
C ALA A 117 -14.95 -29.89 -9.25
N LYS A 118 -15.19 -28.63 -9.63
CA LYS A 118 -14.70 -28.06 -10.89
C LYS A 118 -13.18 -27.88 -10.85
N VAL A 119 -12.64 -27.39 -9.75
CA VAL A 119 -11.20 -27.23 -9.53
C VAL A 119 -10.53 -28.60 -9.53
N HIS A 120 -11.11 -29.61 -8.87
CA HIS A 120 -10.60 -30.96 -8.84
C HIS A 120 -10.51 -31.56 -10.26
N GLN A 121 -11.55 -31.42 -11.09
CA GLN A 121 -11.50 -31.82 -12.49
C GLN A 121 -10.43 -31.09 -13.30
N ALA A 122 -10.24 -29.80 -13.04
CA ALA A 122 -9.19 -29.01 -13.69
C ALA A 122 -7.79 -29.47 -13.24
N ILE A 123 -7.60 -29.80 -11.95
CA ILE A 123 -6.35 -30.41 -11.42
C ILE A 123 -6.00 -31.69 -12.17
N ASP A 124 -6.97 -32.58 -12.35
CA ASP A 124 -6.75 -33.85 -13.07
C ASP A 124 -6.36 -33.62 -14.54
N ARG A 125 -6.96 -32.63 -15.21
CA ARG A 125 -6.57 -32.27 -16.57
C ARG A 125 -5.17 -31.68 -16.62
N THR A 126 -4.84 -30.76 -15.71
CA THR A 126 -3.53 -30.12 -15.63
C THR A 126 -2.42 -31.16 -15.33
N ARG A 127 -2.67 -32.09 -14.41
CA ARG A 127 -1.75 -33.20 -14.14
C ARG A 127 -1.51 -34.11 -15.35
N LYS A 128 -2.54 -34.37 -16.17
CA LYS A 128 -2.39 -35.15 -17.42
C LYS A 128 -1.53 -34.42 -18.43
N LEU A 129 -1.58 -33.10 -18.49
CA LEU A 129 -0.78 -32.28 -19.41
C LEU A 129 0.67 -32.16 -18.96
N PHE A 130 0.91 -31.90 -17.68
CA PHE A 130 2.23 -31.54 -17.16
C PHE A 130 2.84 -32.56 -16.19
N GLY A 131 2.09 -33.54 -15.70
CA GLY A 131 2.50 -34.43 -14.60
C GLY A 131 3.67 -35.36 -14.85
N LYS A 132 4.26 -35.33 -16.08
CA LYS A 132 5.50 -36.04 -16.38
C LYS A 132 6.76 -35.24 -16.06
N HIS A 133 6.64 -33.94 -15.88
CA HIS A 133 7.73 -33.00 -15.69
C HIS A 133 7.47 -32.15 -14.45
N LYS A 134 8.54 -31.61 -13.85
CA LYS A 134 8.44 -30.56 -12.85
C LYS A 134 7.88 -29.31 -13.52
N LEU A 135 6.82 -28.75 -12.96
CA LEU A 135 6.12 -27.61 -13.52
C LEU A 135 6.53 -26.32 -12.80
N ILE A 136 7.19 -25.43 -13.54
CA ILE A 136 7.39 -24.04 -13.11
C ILE A 136 6.25 -23.21 -13.71
N LEU A 137 5.52 -22.47 -12.89
CA LEU A 137 4.39 -21.64 -13.32
C LEU A 137 4.71 -20.18 -13.19
N SER A 138 4.33 -19.41 -14.18
CA SER A 138 4.41 -17.96 -14.23
C SER A 138 3.09 -17.40 -14.76
N VAL A 139 2.50 -16.46 -14.01
CA VAL A 139 1.20 -15.86 -14.35
C VAL A 139 1.31 -14.35 -14.23
N ASP A 140 1.12 -13.64 -15.35
CA ASP A 140 1.20 -12.18 -15.39
C ASP A 140 0.23 -11.60 -16.42
N ARG A 141 -0.03 -10.30 -16.32
CA ARG A 141 -0.52 -9.51 -17.44
C ARG A 141 0.67 -9.11 -18.32
N LEU A 142 0.43 -8.87 -19.59
CA LEU A 142 1.45 -8.27 -20.47
C LEU A 142 1.77 -6.86 -19.94
N ASP A 143 2.94 -6.71 -19.29
CA ASP A 143 3.41 -5.45 -18.72
C ASP A 143 4.93 -5.49 -18.56
N TYR A 144 5.62 -4.39 -18.85
CA TYR A 144 7.09 -4.31 -18.70
C TYR A 144 7.54 -4.52 -17.27
N SER A 145 6.74 -4.07 -16.29
CA SER A 145 7.07 -4.17 -14.89
C SER A 145 7.10 -5.62 -14.38
N LYS A 146 6.60 -6.58 -15.17
CA LYS A 146 6.50 -8.00 -14.77
C LYS A 146 7.77 -8.82 -15.01
N GLY A 147 8.80 -8.24 -15.63
CA GLY A 147 10.10 -8.90 -15.80
C GLY A 147 10.06 -10.17 -16.67
N ILE A 148 9.12 -10.25 -17.62
CA ILE A 148 8.88 -11.45 -18.42
C ILE A 148 10.12 -11.87 -19.20
N LEU A 149 10.79 -10.93 -19.87
CA LEU A 149 12.03 -11.22 -20.63
C LEU A 149 13.18 -11.64 -19.71
N HIS A 150 13.34 -10.99 -18.53
CA HIS A 150 14.35 -11.37 -17.55
C HIS A 150 14.16 -12.81 -17.06
N ARG A 151 12.90 -13.19 -16.84
CA ARG A 151 12.51 -14.56 -16.50
C ARG A 151 12.87 -15.57 -17.57
N LEU A 152 12.57 -15.25 -18.83
CA LEU A 152 12.91 -16.10 -19.98
C LEU A 152 14.43 -16.25 -20.14
N HIS A 153 15.18 -15.16 -20.01
CA HIS A 153 16.65 -15.22 -20.02
C HIS A 153 17.19 -16.07 -18.87
N GLY A 154 16.69 -15.88 -17.64
CA GLY A 154 17.11 -16.72 -16.50
C GLY A 154 16.77 -18.19 -16.70
N PHE A 155 15.60 -18.52 -17.27
CA PHE A 155 15.22 -19.89 -17.59
C PHE A 155 16.06 -20.47 -18.75
N SER A 156 16.39 -19.67 -19.76
CA SER A 156 17.30 -20.08 -20.83
C SER A 156 18.69 -20.40 -20.30
N THR A 157 19.24 -19.54 -19.43
CA THR A 157 20.52 -19.76 -18.75
C THR A 157 20.49 -21.06 -17.89
N PHE A 158 19.38 -21.30 -17.19
CA PHE A 158 19.18 -22.55 -16.46
C PHE A 158 19.25 -23.78 -17.38
N LEU A 159 18.57 -23.75 -18.52
CA LEU A 159 18.61 -24.88 -19.47
C LEU A 159 20.01 -25.09 -20.06
N GLU A 160 20.73 -24.02 -20.37
CA GLU A 160 22.09 -24.07 -20.90
C GLU A 160 23.07 -24.69 -19.91
N ARG A 161 23.02 -24.29 -18.66
CA ARG A 161 23.97 -24.71 -17.62
C ARG A 161 23.61 -26.07 -16.97
N HIS A 162 22.34 -26.50 -17.07
CA HIS A 162 21.81 -27.68 -16.42
C HIS A 162 21.13 -28.65 -17.39
N PRO A 163 21.90 -29.27 -18.33
CA PRO A 163 21.32 -30.20 -19.30
C PRO A 163 20.67 -31.43 -18.70
N GLU A 164 21.01 -31.78 -17.45
CA GLU A 164 20.39 -32.86 -16.68
C GLU A 164 18.89 -32.66 -16.41
N TYR A 165 18.39 -31.42 -16.54
CA TYR A 165 16.95 -31.09 -16.40
C TYR A 165 16.21 -31.06 -17.74
N HIS A 166 16.89 -31.25 -18.88
CA HIS A 166 16.20 -31.38 -20.16
C HIS A 166 15.24 -32.55 -20.15
N GLY A 167 14.03 -32.35 -20.63
CA GLY A 167 12.97 -33.35 -20.58
C GLY A 167 12.36 -33.60 -19.19
N LYS A 168 12.74 -32.83 -18.16
CA LYS A 168 12.26 -33.00 -16.79
C LYS A 168 11.55 -31.79 -16.19
N VAL A 169 11.79 -30.61 -16.75
CA VAL A 169 11.23 -29.34 -16.25
C VAL A 169 10.55 -28.60 -17.39
N THR A 170 9.36 -28.07 -17.15
CA THR A 170 8.62 -27.23 -18.11
C THR A 170 8.20 -25.94 -17.44
N LEU A 171 8.46 -24.80 -18.11
CA LEU A 171 7.95 -23.49 -17.71
C LEU A 171 6.60 -23.23 -18.40
N ALA A 172 5.51 -23.21 -17.65
CA ALA A 172 4.21 -22.78 -18.12
C ALA A 172 4.06 -21.26 -17.88
N MET A 173 3.89 -20.50 -18.94
CA MET A 173 3.72 -19.06 -18.88
C MET A 173 2.31 -18.67 -19.33
N VAL A 174 1.57 -18.07 -18.41
CA VAL A 174 0.25 -17.46 -18.67
C VAL A 174 0.43 -15.95 -18.72
N ILE A 175 0.27 -15.37 -19.91
CA ILE A 175 0.34 -13.92 -20.11
C ILE A 175 -1.02 -13.42 -20.57
N VAL A 176 -1.71 -12.70 -19.71
CA VAL A 176 -3.01 -12.12 -20.03
C VAL A 176 -2.81 -10.85 -20.85
N PRO A 177 -3.42 -10.73 -22.05
CA PRO A 177 -3.36 -9.51 -22.86
C PRO A 177 -3.77 -8.27 -22.07
N SER A 178 -3.01 -7.20 -22.22
CA SER A 178 -3.27 -5.91 -21.58
C SER A 178 -2.75 -4.79 -22.47
N ARG A 179 -3.59 -3.77 -22.72
CA ARG A 179 -3.22 -2.56 -23.47
C ARG A 179 -2.66 -2.83 -24.88
N ASP A 180 -3.17 -3.85 -25.57
CA ASP A 180 -2.67 -4.31 -26.89
C ASP A 180 -2.68 -3.23 -27.97
N HIS A 181 -3.42 -2.14 -27.79
CA HIS A 181 -3.47 -1.00 -28.72
C HIS A 181 -2.31 0.00 -28.54
N VAL A 182 -1.44 -0.19 -27.56
CA VAL A 182 -0.28 0.66 -27.30
C VAL A 182 0.95 0.03 -27.97
N GLY A 183 1.57 0.73 -28.94
CA GLY A 183 2.65 0.19 -29.78
C GLY A 183 3.80 -0.46 -28.99
N SER A 184 4.19 0.12 -27.88
CA SER A 184 5.23 -0.44 -27.02
C SER A 184 4.88 -1.79 -26.40
N TYR A 185 3.60 -2.08 -26.09
CA TYR A 185 3.15 -3.40 -25.60
C TYR A 185 3.18 -4.45 -26.74
N ALA A 186 2.89 -4.04 -27.98
CA ALA A 186 3.03 -4.91 -29.15
C ALA A 186 4.51 -5.30 -29.39
N GLU A 187 5.45 -4.35 -29.23
CA GLU A 187 6.89 -4.64 -29.30
C GLU A 187 7.35 -5.60 -28.19
N LEU A 188 6.87 -5.41 -26.96
CA LEU A 188 7.16 -6.33 -25.86
C LEU A 188 6.66 -7.74 -26.18
N LYS A 189 5.43 -7.85 -26.68
CA LYS A 189 4.84 -9.14 -27.10
C LYS A 189 5.70 -9.83 -28.17
N THR A 190 6.13 -9.10 -29.19
CA THR A 190 6.99 -9.63 -30.25
C THR A 190 8.30 -10.18 -29.68
N LYS A 191 8.98 -9.44 -28.81
CA LYS A 191 10.22 -9.89 -28.16
C LYS A 191 10.02 -11.14 -27.30
N ILE A 192 8.87 -11.24 -26.59
CA ILE A 192 8.53 -12.43 -25.81
C ILE A 192 8.35 -13.64 -26.74
N ASP A 193 7.64 -13.47 -27.85
CA ASP A 193 7.39 -14.55 -28.80
C ASP A 193 8.70 -15.02 -29.48
N GLU A 194 9.59 -14.10 -29.83
CA GLU A 194 10.92 -14.39 -30.39
C GLU A 194 11.77 -15.18 -29.38
N GLU A 195 11.81 -14.77 -28.12
CA GLU A 195 12.59 -15.43 -27.08
C GLU A 195 12.06 -16.84 -26.78
N ILE A 196 10.73 -17.00 -26.66
CA ILE A 196 10.10 -18.30 -26.47
C ILE A 196 10.37 -19.20 -27.68
N GLY A 197 10.25 -18.66 -28.90
CA GLY A 197 10.55 -19.36 -30.15
C GLY A 197 12.00 -19.84 -30.18
N SER A 198 12.95 -19.01 -29.76
CA SER A 198 14.38 -19.35 -29.68
C SER A 198 14.63 -20.47 -28.67
N ILE A 199 14.12 -20.36 -27.44
CA ILE A 199 14.29 -21.39 -26.41
C ILE A 199 13.69 -22.72 -26.86
N ASN A 200 12.46 -22.70 -27.33
CA ASN A 200 11.78 -23.92 -27.78
C ASN A 200 12.44 -24.52 -28.99
N GLY A 201 12.85 -23.70 -29.97
CA GLY A 201 13.56 -24.18 -31.18
C GLY A 201 14.91 -24.84 -30.87
N HIS A 202 15.58 -24.40 -29.80
CA HIS A 202 16.89 -24.95 -29.41
C HIS A 202 16.79 -26.22 -28.58
N TYR A 203 15.84 -26.29 -27.62
CA TYR A 203 15.82 -27.34 -26.62
C TYR A 203 14.68 -28.37 -26.75
N SER A 204 13.62 -28.10 -27.56
CA SER A 204 12.49 -29.04 -27.67
C SER A 204 12.90 -30.38 -28.24
N THR A 205 12.25 -31.42 -27.73
CA THR A 205 12.29 -32.79 -28.28
C THR A 205 10.90 -33.20 -28.76
N MET A 206 10.76 -34.41 -29.32
CA MET A 206 9.47 -34.95 -29.78
C MET A 206 8.43 -35.02 -28.61
N ASP A 207 8.91 -35.27 -27.40
CA ASP A 207 8.07 -35.54 -26.23
C ASP A 207 8.07 -34.39 -25.20
N TRP A 208 8.84 -33.32 -25.44
CA TRP A 208 9.00 -32.25 -24.46
C TRP A 208 9.19 -30.90 -25.09
N THR A 209 8.49 -29.90 -24.53
CA THR A 209 8.62 -28.48 -24.88
C THR A 209 8.99 -27.71 -23.60
N PRO A 210 10.15 -27.01 -23.58
CA PRO A 210 10.63 -26.31 -22.38
C PRO A 210 9.69 -25.21 -21.90
N VAL A 211 9.13 -24.41 -22.82
CA VAL A 211 8.23 -23.30 -22.50
C VAL A 211 6.86 -23.52 -23.13
N CYS A 212 5.85 -23.78 -22.28
CA CYS A 212 4.45 -23.79 -22.67
C CYS A 212 3.84 -22.42 -22.47
N TYR A 213 3.45 -21.74 -23.56
CA TYR A 213 3.04 -20.35 -23.55
C TYR A 213 1.56 -20.17 -23.87
N PHE A 214 0.85 -19.43 -23.02
CA PHE A 214 -0.58 -19.12 -23.16
C PHE A 214 -0.79 -17.62 -23.16
N TYR A 215 -1.20 -17.06 -24.32
CA TYR A 215 -1.49 -15.64 -24.44
C TYR A 215 -2.99 -15.37 -24.34
N HIS A 216 -3.57 -15.78 -23.22
CA HIS A 216 -4.98 -15.55 -22.85
C HIS A 216 -5.19 -15.76 -21.34
N GLY A 217 -6.30 -15.26 -20.83
CA GLY A 217 -6.72 -15.56 -19.45
C GLY A 217 -7.34 -16.95 -19.31
N PHE A 218 -7.23 -17.53 -18.13
CA PHE A 218 -7.92 -18.73 -17.71
C PHE A 218 -9.04 -18.43 -16.74
N SER A 219 -10.01 -19.31 -16.60
CA SER A 219 -11.00 -19.25 -15.52
C SER A 219 -10.33 -19.37 -14.15
N LEU A 220 -11.02 -18.94 -13.10
CA LEU A 220 -10.52 -19.07 -11.73
C LEU A 220 -10.18 -20.51 -11.39
N GLU A 221 -11.04 -21.45 -11.79
CA GLU A 221 -10.88 -22.88 -11.54
C GLU A 221 -9.64 -23.47 -12.25
N GLU A 222 -9.42 -23.08 -13.51
CA GLU A 222 -8.26 -23.55 -14.28
C GLU A 222 -6.96 -22.95 -13.74
N LEU A 223 -6.96 -21.64 -13.44
CA LEU A 223 -5.79 -20.98 -12.88
C LEU A 223 -5.42 -21.54 -11.50
N THR A 224 -6.41 -21.74 -10.65
CA THR A 224 -6.21 -22.36 -9.33
C THR A 224 -5.68 -23.80 -9.44
N ALA A 225 -6.16 -24.55 -10.43
CA ALA A 225 -5.62 -25.89 -10.71
C ALA A 225 -4.16 -25.85 -11.15
N MET A 226 -3.76 -24.84 -11.96
CA MET A 226 -2.35 -24.64 -12.31
C MET A 226 -1.50 -24.28 -11.08
N TYR A 227 -1.98 -23.41 -10.19
CA TYR A 227 -1.31 -23.13 -8.91
C TYR A 227 -1.12 -24.39 -8.06
N TYR A 228 -2.16 -25.22 -7.96
CA TYR A 228 -2.13 -26.43 -7.18
C TYR A 228 -1.11 -27.46 -7.72
N VAL A 229 -1.05 -27.66 -9.04
CA VAL A 229 -0.19 -28.64 -9.69
C VAL A 229 1.25 -28.19 -9.80
N ALA A 230 1.51 -26.88 -9.99
CA ALA A 230 2.85 -26.36 -10.18
C ALA A 230 3.79 -26.67 -8.99
N ASP A 231 4.97 -27.20 -9.27
CA ASP A 231 6.00 -27.43 -8.26
C ASP A 231 6.65 -26.12 -7.81
N ILE A 232 6.80 -25.16 -8.73
CA ILE A 232 7.44 -23.87 -8.49
C ILE A 232 6.55 -22.77 -9.05
N ALA A 233 6.31 -21.69 -8.30
CA ALA A 233 5.84 -20.43 -8.84
C ALA A 233 7.03 -19.49 -9.03
N LEU A 234 7.21 -18.98 -10.25
CA LEU A 234 8.28 -18.07 -10.62
C LEU A 234 7.72 -16.67 -10.88
N VAL A 235 7.79 -15.81 -9.86
CA VAL A 235 7.19 -14.47 -9.81
C VAL A 235 8.30 -13.43 -9.74
N THR A 236 8.67 -12.85 -10.88
CA THR A 236 9.87 -12.01 -11.03
C THR A 236 9.57 -10.59 -11.53
N PRO A 237 8.61 -9.86 -10.97
CA PRO A 237 8.38 -8.50 -11.42
C PRO A 237 9.60 -7.61 -11.14
N LEU A 238 9.89 -6.69 -12.08
CA LEU A 238 10.89 -5.63 -11.88
C LEU A 238 10.39 -4.58 -10.88
N ARG A 239 9.06 -4.44 -10.80
CA ARG A 239 8.40 -3.54 -9.85
C ARG A 239 6.92 -3.89 -9.72
N ASP A 240 6.46 -4.16 -8.51
CA ASP A 240 5.06 -4.48 -8.26
C ASP A 240 4.62 -3.95 -6.88
N GLY A 241 3.42 -3.35 -6.80
CA GLY A 241 2.90 -2.82 -5.55
C GLY A 241 2.68 -3.88 -4.48
N MET A 242 2.15 -5.04 -4.86
CA MET A 242 1.94 -6.17 -3.96
C MET A 242 2.30 -7.50 -4.61
N ASN A 243 1.66 -7.87 -5.71
CA ASN A 243 1.65 -9.16 -6.38
C ASN A 243 0.79 -10.22 -5.67
N LEU A 244 -0.50 -10.23 -6.02
CA LEU A 244 -1.45 -11.18 -5.42
C LEU A 244 -1.25 -12.61 -5.92
N VAL A 245 -0.70 -12.82 -7.13
CA VAL A 245 -0.41 -14.16 -7.69
C VAL A 245 0.48 -14.97 -6.77
N ALA A 246 1.52 -14.35 -6.19
CA ALA A 246 2.39 -15.01 -5.21
C ALA A 246 1.60 -15.50 -3.97
N LYS A 247 0.68 -14.67 -3.48
CA LYS A 247 -0.18 -15.00 -2.34
C LYS A 247 -1.19 -16.10 -2.68
N GLU A 248 -1.80 -16.04 -3.86
CA GLU A 248 -2.76 -17.03 -4.38
C GLU A 248 -2.11 -18.41 -4.52
N TYR A 249 -0.90 -18.46 -5.10
CA TYR A 249 -0.13 -19.69 -5.20
C TYR A 249 0.12 -20.32 -3.84
N VAL A 250 0.68 -19.55 -2.89
CA VAL A 250 0.98 -20.04 -1.53
C VAL A 250 -0.29 -20.56 -0.83
N ALA A 251 -1.39 -19.82 -0.93
CA ALA A 251 -2.66 -20.22 -0.31
C ALA A 251 -3.22 -21.52 -0.91
N THR A 252 -3.01 -21.75 -2.22
CA THR A 252 -3.51 -22.95 -2.92
C THR A 252 -2.75 -24.23 -2.54
N LYS A 253 -1.54 -24.11 -1.99
CA LYS A 253 -0.66 -25.24 -1.63
C LYS A 253 -0.97 -25.86 -0.25
N CYS A 254 -2.24 -26.07 0.08
CA CYS A 254 -2.66 -26.57 1.40
C CYS A 254 -2.11 -27.97 1.72
N ASP A 255 -2.18 -28.91 0.76
CA ASP A 255 -1.82 -30.33 0.95
C ASP A 255 -0.68 -30.78 0.02
N ASN A 256 -0.11 -29.89 -0.75
CA ASN A 256 0.82 -30.18 -1.81
C ASN A 256 2.11 -29.37 -1.65
N PRO A 257 3.30 -29.99 -1.76
CA PRO A 257 4.55 -29.25 -1.69
C PRO A 257 4.68 -28.29 -2.86
N GLY A 258 5.53 -27.30 -2.70
CA GLY A 258 5.84 -26.33 -3.74
C GLY A 258 6.77 -25.23 -3.23
N VAL A 259 7.38 -24.53 -4.16
CA VAL A 259 8.33 -23.45 -3.85
C VAL A 259 7.90 -22.17 -4.53
N LEU A 260 7.94 -21.07 -3.80
CA LEU A 260 7.77 -19.73 -4.35
C LEU A 260 9.15 -19.09 -4.57
N ILE A 261 9.46 -18.74 -5.82
CA ILE A 261 10.57 -17.84 -6.17
C ILE A 261 9.94 -16.46 -6.41
N LEU A 262 10.36 -15.47 -5.63
CA LEU A 262 9.72 -14.15 -5.59
C LEU A 262 10.75 -13.04 -5.74
N SER A 263 10.48 -12.11 -6.64
CA SER A 263 11.27 -10.87 -6.72
C SER A 263 11.18 -10.05 -5.44
N GLU A 264 12.33 -9.62 -4.93
CA GLU A 264 12.42 -8.65 -3.81
C GLU A 264 11.77 -7.29 -4.13
N MET A 265 11.51 -7.00 -5.42
CA MET A 265 10.84 -5.79 -5.90
C MET A 265 9.31 -5.89 -5.88
N ALA A 266 8.74 -7.02 -5.43
CA ALA A 266 7.31 -7.18 -5.19
C ALA A 266 6.96 -6.82 -3.74
N GLY A 267 5.89 -6.04 -3.52
CA GLY A 267 5.45 -5.71 -2.16
C GLY A 267 5.16 -6.93 -1.30
N ALA A 268 4.69 -8.04 -1.91
CA ALA A 268 4.46 -9.31 -1.22
C ALA A 268 5.74 -9.93 -0.61
N ALA A 269 6.93 -9.58 -1.09
CA ALA A 269 8.20 -10.09 -0.56
C ALA A 269 8.44 -9.70 0.92
N VAL A 270 7.83 -8.59 1.36
CA VAL A 270 7.91 -8.15 2.76
C VAL A 270 7.15 -9.10 3.70
N GLU A 271 6.07 -9.72 3.22
CA GLU A 271 5.24 -10.64 4.00
C GLU A 271 5.65 -12.11 3.78
N LEU A 272 6.03 -12.47 2.55
CA LEU A 272 6.37 -13.84 2.14
C LEU A 272 7.88 -14.08 2.24
N THR A 273 8.44 -13.87 3.42
CA THR A 273 9.90 -13.93 3.67
C THR A 273 10.51 -15.33 3.54
N ASP A 274 9.70 -16.40 3.61
CA ASP A 274 10.12 -17.77 3.40
C ASP A 274 10.18 -18.21 1.91
N ALA A 275 9.82 -17.30 0.97
CA ALA A 275 10.08 -17.48 -0.45
C ALA A 275 11.59 -17.43 -0.75
N ILE A 276 12.02 -18.05 -1.85
CA ILE A 276 13.36 -17.79 -2.39
C ILE A 276 13.30 -16.39 -3.03
N GLN A 277 13.87 -15.40 -2.35
CA GLN A 277 13.88 -14.03 -2.86
C GLN A 277 15.05 -13.81 -3.81
N ILE A 278 14.79 -13.11 -4.93
CA ILE A 278 15.77 -12.84 -5.95
C ILE A 278 15.70 -11.39 -6.43
N ASN A 279 16.83 -10.88 -6.93
CA ASN A 279 16.84 -9.68 -7.75
C ASN A 279 16.47 -10.05 -9.20
N PRO A 280 15.33 -9.59 -9.74
CA PRO A 280 14.87 -9.98 -11.07
C PRO A 280 15.76 -9.45 -12.22
N ASN A 281 16.67 -8.51 -11.95
CA ASN A 281 17.64 -8.03 -12.92
C ASN A 281 18.90 -8.92 -13.03
N ASP A 282 19.04 -9.88 -12.12
CA ASP A 282 20.16 -10.82 -12.08
C ASP A 282 19.70 -12.19 -12.59
N THR A 283 20.06 -12.50 -13.83
CA THR A 283 19.69 -13.76 -14.48
C THR A 283 20.34 -14.98 -13.82
N GLU A 284 21.52 -14.82 -13.21
CA GLU A 284 22.18 -15.90 -12.47
C GLU A 284 21.46 -16.20 -11.16
N GLN A 285 20.91 -15.19 -10.47
CA GLN A 285 20.07 -15.44 -9.30
C GLN A 285 18.79 -16.17 -9.67
N ILE A 286 18.18 -15.87 -10.83
CA ILE A 286 16.98 -16.60 -11.29
C ILE A 286 17.33 -18.07 -11.55
N GLU A 287 18.42 -18.33 -12.27
CA GLU A 287 18.92 -19.67 -12.56
C GLU A 287 19.19 -20.47 -11.28
N ASN A 288 20.00 -19.91 -10.37
CA ASN A 288 20.35 -20.53 -9.08
C ASN A 288 19.11 -20.80 -8.21
N ALA A 289 18.13 -19.89 -8.21
CA ALA A 289 16.87 -20.06 -7.48
C ALA A 289 16.03 -21.21 -8.03
N ILE A 290 16.01 -21.41 -9.36
CA ILE A 290 15.34 -22.55 -9.98
C ILE A 290 16.02 -23.85 -9.56
N CYS A 291 17.35 -23.96 -9.58
CA CYS A 291 18.09 -25.12 -9.10
C CYS A 291 17.79 -25.40 -7.62
N GLN A 292 17.92 -24.38 -6.77
CA GLN A 292 17.63 -24.50 -5.35
C GLN A 292 16.19 -24.99 -5.09
N ALA A 293 15.21 -24.48 -5.84
CA ALA A 293 13.82 -24.87 -5.71
C ALA A 293 13.58 -26.31 -6.13
N LEU A 294 14.24 -26.79 -7.21
CA LEU A 294 14.12 -28.18 -7.70
C LEU A 294 14.78 -29.18 -6.75
N GLU A 295 15.85 -28.81 -6.07
CA GLU A 295 16.60 -29.64 -5.14
C GLU A 295 16.07 -29.56 -3.69
N MET A 296 15.17 -28.61 -3.39
CA MET A 296 14.66 -28.40 -2.04
C MET A 296 13.90 -29.60 -1.51
N PRO A 297 14.27 -30.15 -0.35
CA PRO A 297 13.56 -31.28 0.26
C PRO A 297 12.07 -30.95 0.48
N GLU A 298 11.19 -31.94 0.25
CA GLU A 298 9.73 -31.75 0.38
C GLU A 298 9.32 -31.26 1.77
N GLU A 299 9.99 -31.71 2.80
CA GLU A 299 9.72 -31.28 4.18
C GLU A 299 10.03 -29.77 4.37
N GLU A 300 11.12 -29.28 3.79
CA GLU A 300 11.45 -27.84 3.82
C GLU A 300 10.42 -27.01 3.02
N GLN A 301 10.00 -27.51 1.84
CA GLN A 301 8.96 -26.86 1.04
C GLN A 301 7.67 -26.69 1.86
N LYS A 302 7.23 -27.75 2.55
CA LYS A 302 6.03 -27.70 3.41
C LYS A 302 6.18 -26.72 4.57
N GLN A 303 7.31 -26.72 5.26
CA GLN A 303 7.55 -25.81 6.39
C GLN A 303 7.54 -24.34 5.96
N ARG A 304 8.18 -24.03 4.83
CA ARG A 304 8.17 -22.68 4.26
C ARG A 304 6.76 -22.22 3.87
N LEU A 305 6.01 -23.09 3.19
CA LEU A 305 4.61 -22.82 2.82
C LEU A 305 3.73 -22.58 4.05
N GLN A 306 3.83 -23.43 5.09
CA GLN A 306 3.04 -23.29 6.31
C GLN A 306 3.29 -21.94 7.01
N ARG A 307 4.54 -21.48 7.08
CA ARG A 307 4.86 -20.17 7.66
C ARG A 307 4.24 -19.03 6.86
N MET A 308 4.36 -19.06 5.53
CA MET A 308 3.72 -18.05 4.66
C MET A 308 2.18 -18.11 4.73
N GLN A 309 1.59 -19.30 4.74
CA GLN A 309 0.15 -19.49 4.88
C GLN A 309 -0.40 -18.98 6.21
N SER A 310 0.35 -19.12 7.29
CA SER A 310 -0.05 -18.58 8.60
C SER A 310 -0.22 -17.05 8.56
N ILE A 311 0.62 -16.34 7.81
CA ILE A 311 0.51 -14.90 7.60
C ILE A 311 -0.72 -14.58 6.74
N LEU A 312 -0.87 -15.28 5.60
CA LEU A 312 -1.95 -15.01 4.65
C LEU A 312 -3.35 -15.31 5.21
N SER A 313 -3.46 -16.30 6.11
CA SER A 313 -4.74 -16.66 6.75
C SER A 313 -5.27 -15.54 7.65
N VAL A 314 -4.38 -14.71 8.20
CA VAL A 314 -4.73 -13.57 9.04
C VAL A 314 -4.88 -12.29 8.22
N GLN A 315 -3.98 -12.06 7.26
CA GLN A 315 -3.97 -10.86 6.41
C GLN A 315 -4.83 -11.07 5.16
N THR A 316 -6.13 -11.19 5.35
CA THR A 316 -7.10 -11.40 4.26
C THR A 316 -7.54 -10.08 3.62
N VAL A 317 -8.16 -10.16 2.43
CA VAL A 317 -8.76 -8.99 1.76
C VAL A 317 -9.87 -8.35 2.61
N ASN A 318 -10.65 -9.17 3.35
CA ASN A 318 -11.68 -8.66 4.25
C ASN A 318 -11.11 -7.86 5.41
N LYS A 319 -10.01 -8.36 6.01
CA LYS A 319 -9.30 -7.65 7.06
C LYS A 319 -8.71 -6.34 6.53
N TRP A 320 -8.04 -6.37 5.38
CA TRP A 320 -7.51 -5.19 4.72
C TRP A 320 -8.57 -4.11 4.50
N ALA A 321 -9.75 -4.50 3.98
CA ALA A 321 -10.85 -3.57 3.75
C ALA A 321 -11.42 -3.00 5.07
N ALA A 322 -11.56 -3.85 6.09
CA ALA A 322 -12.03 -3.43 7.41
C ALA A 322 -11.06 -2.46 8.10
N ASP A 323 -9.77 -2.78 8.08
CA ASP A 323 -8.72 -1.94 8.65
C ASP A 323 -8.70 -0.56 7.98
N PHE A 324 -8.76 -0.52 6.64
CA PHE A 324 -8.83 0.75 5.90
C PHE A 324 -10.05 1.59 6.30
N VAL A 325 -11.24 0.99 6.36
CA VAL A 325 -12.48 1.71 6.71
C VAL A 325 -12.44 2.19 8.16
N ASN A 326 -11.88 1.42 9.07
CA ASN A 326 -11.74 1.80 10.48
C ASN A 326 -10.81 3.00 10.64
N GLU A 327 -9.65 2.99 9.99
CA GLU A 327 -8.69 4.10 10.03
C GLU A 327 -9.26 5.36 9.37
N LEU A 328 -9.93 5.23 8.24
CA LEU A 328 -10.65 6.33 7.61
C LEU A 328 -11.70 6.94 8.54
N ASN A 329 -12.49 6.11 9.23
CA ASN A 329 -13.50 6.58 10.17
C ASN A 329 -12.89 7.34 11.33
N ALA A 330 -11.84 6.80 11.94
CA ALA A 330 -11.14 7.42 13.06
C ALA A 330 -10.58 8.80 12.67
N THR A 331 -9.98 8.89 11.48
CA THR A 331 -9.43 10.16 10.97
C THR A 331 -10.53 11.18 10.67
N CYS A 332 -11.64 10.75 10.05
CA CYS A 332 -12.78 11.64 9.77
C CYS A 332 -13.41 12.17 11.06
N MET A 333 -13.58 11.34 12.09
CA MET A 333 -14.05 11.77 13.42
C MET A 333 -13.11 12.80 14.05
N LYS A 334 -11.79 12.58 13.95
CA LYS A 334 -10.78 13.52 14.43
C LYS A 334 -10.89 14.87 13.72
N ASN A 335 -11.00 14.86 12.40
CA ASN A 335 -11.17 16.06 11.59
C ASN A 335 -12.47 16.81 11.92
N ASP A 336 -13.57 16.09 12.20
CA ASP A 336 -14.83 16.68 12.66
C ASP A 336 -14.68 17.38 14.02
N MET A 337 -13.96 16.76 14.95
CA MET A 337 -13.65 17.37 16.25
C MET A 337 -12.81 18.64 16.10
N LEU A 338 -11.79 18.62 15.24
CA LEU A 338 -10.94 19.79 14.93
C LEU A 338 -11.76 20.92 14.32
N ARG A 339 -12.69 20.62 13.40
CA ARG A 339 -13.62 21.61 12.83
C ARG A 339 -14.53 22.24 13.85
N LYS A 340 -15.09 21.43 14.77
CA LYS A 340 -16.00 21.91 15.85
C LYS A 340 -15.28 22.82 16.84
N LYS A 341 -13.98 22.61 17.07
CA LYS A 341 -13.15 23.47 17.92
C LYS A 341 -12.80 24.81 17.26
N ARG A 342 -13.04 24.96 15.96
CA ARG A 342 -12.69 26.20 15.25
C ARG A 342 -13.70 27.29 15.46
N ILE A 343 -13.22 28.46 15.88
CA ILE A 343 -14.02 29.66 15.98
C ILE A 343 -14.10 30.30 14.57
N VAL A 344 -15.22 30.09 13.86
CA VAL A 344 -15.50 30.70 12.54
C VAL A 344 -16.27 32.02 12.73
N ALA A 345 -16.34 32.84 11.67
CA ALA A 345 -17.02 34.14 11.73
C ALA A 345 -18.46 34.07 12.28
N ALA A 346 -19.21 33.03 11.90
CA ALA A 346 -20.56 32.78 12.42
C ALA A 346 -20.55 32.51 13.95
N THR A 347 -19.58 31.75 14.43
CA THR A 347 -19.39 31.48 15.88
C THR A 347 -19.01 32.77 16.60
N ILE A 348 -18.14 33.59 16.03
CA ILE A 348 -17.79 34.90 16.59
C ILE A 348 -19.05 35.78 16.70
N ALA A 349 -19.88 35.84 15.66
CA ALA A 349 -21.12 36.58 15.66
C ALA A 349 -22.09 36.12 16.76
N GLN A 350 -22.23 34.79 16.95
CA GLN A 350 -23.03 34.20 18.04
C GLN A 350 -22.45 34.52 19.42
N ILE A 351 -21.12 34.44 19.59
CA ILE A 351 -20.45 34.78 20.84
C ILE A 351 -20.69 36.26 21.17
N LYS A 352 -20.51 37.16 20.19
CA LYS A 352 -20.79 38.58 20.35
C LYS A 352 -22.25 38.87 20.73
N LEU A 353 -23.18 38.20 20.08
CA LEU A 353 -24.63 38.32 20.39
C LEU A 353 -24.92 37.89 21.84
N LYS A 354 -24.43 36.71 22.23
CA LYS A 354 -24.59 36.17 23.60
C LYS A 354 -23.91 37.08 24.65
N TYR A 355 -22.72 37.59 24.34
CA TYR A 355 -21.99 38.53 25.17
C TYR A 355 -22.81 39.79 25.44
N ASN A 356 -23.39 40.36 24.38
CA ASN A 356 -24.18 41.61 24.47
C ASN A 356 -25.52 41.39 25.16
N GLN A 357 -26.12 40.20 25.11
CA GLN A 357 -27.41 39.87 25.76
C GLN A 357 -27.26 39.43 27.22
N ALA A 358 -26.06 39.06 27.65
CA ALA A 358 -25.82 38.54 28.97
C ALA A 358 -25.91 39.67 30.03
N LYS A 359 -26.71 39.49 31.08
CA LYS A 359 -26.84 40.42 32.19
C LYS A 359 -25.62 40.41 33.11
N GLN A 360 -24.96 39.24 33.23
CA GLN A 360 -23.71 39.03 33.94
C GLN A 360 -22.83 38.11 33.13
N ARG A 361 -21.53 38.33 33.19
CA ARG A 361 -20.53 37.59 32.41
C ARG A 361 -19.38 37.18 33.32
N LEU A 362 -19.06 35.89 33.34
CA LEU A 362 -17.83 35.36 33.93
C LEU A 362 -16.79 35.17 32.82
N ILE A 363 -15.69 35.90 32.94
CA ILE A 363 -14.58 35.87 31.97
C ILE A 363 -13.40 35.19 32.68
N LEU A 364 -13.08 33.96 32.30
CA LEU A 364 -11.92 33.22 32.77
C LEU A 364 -10.77 33.41 31.78
N LEU A 365 -9.69 34.00 32.23
CA LEU A 365 -8.52 34.28 31.40
C LEU A 365 -7.33 33.50 31.93
N ASP A 366 -6.75 32.68 31.06
CA ASP A 366 -5.48 32.01 31.31
C ASP A 366 -4.35 33.00 31.08
N TYR A 367 -3.39 33.06 32.02
CA TYR A 367 -2.33 34.06 31.97
C TYR A 367 -1.10 33.57 31.20
N ASP A 368 -0.61 32.40 31.55
CA ASP A 368 0.66 31.87 31.06
C ASP A 368 0.55 31.29 29.64
N GLY A 369 1.20 31.88 28.67
CA GLY A 369 1.10 31.50 27.27
C GLY A 369 -0.11 32.06 26.52
N THR A 370 -1.08 32.71 27.24
CA THR A 370 -2.30 33.30 26.67
C THR A 370 -2.28 34.81 26.74
N LEU A 371 -2.23 35.39 27.93
CA LEU A 371 -2.14 36.84 28.12
C LEU A 371 -0.68 37.33 28.10
N THR A 372 0.24 36.49 28.50
CA THR A 372 1.68 36.76 28.48
C THR A 372 2.39 35.61 27.84
N ALA A 373 3.39 35.86 26.98
CA ALA A 373 4.21 34.80 26.39
C ALA A 373 4.92 34.01 27.47
N LEU A 374 5.04 32.68 27.29
CA LEU A 374 5.78 31.81 28.21
C LEU A 374 7.21 32.30 28.37
N LYS A 375 7.63 32.44 29.63
CA LYS A 375 8.97 32.88 30.02
C LYS A 375 9.70 31.79 30.79
N PRO A 376 11.06 31.74 30.68
CA PRO A 376 11.85 30.75 31.43
C PRO A 376 11.75 30.91 32.95
N ARG A 377 11.50 32.13 33.44
CA ARG A 377 11.37 32.43 34.86
C ARG A 377 10.02 33.10 35.12
N PRO A 378 9.34 32.73 36.22
CA PRO A 378 8.05 33.34 36.60
C PRO A 378 8.08 34.85 36.73
N GLU A 379 9.17 35.39 37.26
CA GLU A 379 9.33 36.84 37.50
C GLU A 379 9.40 37.67 36.19
N ASP A 380 9.74 37.04 35.09
CA ASP A 380 9.84 37.67 33.77
C ASP A 380 8.47 37.76 33.06
N ALA A 381 7.45 37.04 33.57
CA ALA A 381 6.11 37.00 32.98
C ALA A 381 5.25 38.19 33.48
N GLN A 382 5.76 39.42 33.38
CA GLN A 382 5.04 40.59 33.82
C GLN A 382 4.04 41.09 32.75
N PRO A 383 2.85 41.58 33.18
CA PRO A 383 1.85 42.08 32.25
C PRO A 383 2.35 43.41 31.61
N THR A 384 2.10 43.55 30.30
CA THR A 384 2.39 44.78 29.60
C THR A 384 1.39 45.89 30.01
N PRO A 385 1.79 47.20 29.90
CA PRO A 385 0.85 48.30 30.16
C PRO A 385 -0.41 48.22 29.30
N GLU A 386 -0.30 47.72 28.06
CA GLU A 386 -1.43 47.53 27.15
C GLU A 386 -2.39 46.47 27.70
N LEU A 387 -1.86 45.33 28.16
CA LEU A 387 -2.66 44.27 28.76
C LEU A 387 -3.41 44.74 29.99
N ILE A 388 -2.73 45.50 30.88
CA ILE A 388 -3.34 46.10 32.07
C ILE A 388 -4.49 47.04 31.66
N SER A 389 -4.30 47.88 30.66
CA SER A 389 -5.35 48.78 30.15
C SER A 389 -6.56 48.03 29.62
N ILE A 390 -6.35 46.91 28.86
CA ILE A 390 -7.45 46.08 28.35
C ILE A 390 -8.21 45.44 29.52
N LEU A 391 -7.51 44.88 30.52
CA LEU A 391 -8.13 44.26 31.68
C LEU A 391 -8.91 45.28 32.51
N GLN A 392 -8.40 46.50 32.68
CA GLN A 392 -9.10 47.56 33.38
C GLN A 392 -10.38 48.02 32.64
N GLN A 393 -10.31 48.12 31.29
CA GLN A 393 -11.50 48.41 30.47
C GLN A 393 -12.55 47.28 30.61
N LEU A 394 -12.14 46.01 30.55
CA LEU A 394 -13.06 44.89 30.76
C LEU A 394 -13.69 44.88 32.17
N ALA A 395 -12.91 45.21 33.19
CA ALA A 395 -13.35 45.25 34.57
C ALA A 395 -14.23 46.49 34.89
N SER A 396 -14.19 47.53 34.09
CA SER A 396 -15.02 48.73 34.26
C SER A 396 -16.52 48.50 33.97
N ASP A 397 -16.85 47.45 33.23
CA ASP A 397 -18.26 47.04 33.05
C ASP A 397 -18.74 46.19 34.24
N PRO A 398 -19.71 46.68 35.01
CA PRO A 398 -20.20 45.99 36.22
C PRO A 398 -20.85 44.60 35.92
N ALA A 399 -21.17 44.34 34.66
CA ALA A 399 -21.68 43.04 34.24
C ALA A 399 -20.56 41.97 34.09
N ASN A 400 -19.30 42.38 34.13
CA ASN A 400 -18.16 41.49 33.91
C ASN A 400 -17.53 41.06 35.26
N HIS A 401 -17.40 39.75 35.48
CA HIS A 401 -16.60 39.18 36.55
C HIS A 401 -15.36 38.54 35.88
N ILE A 402 -14.18 39.11 36.13
CA ILE A 402 -12.94 38.66 35.52
C ILE A 402 -12.17 37.83 36.53
N VAL A 403 -11.76 36.63 36.10
CA VAL A 403 -10.88 35.75 36.86
C VAL A 403 -9.65 35.44 36.00
N ILE A 404 -8.48 35.76 36.53
CA ILE A 404 -7.21 35.40 35.92
C ILE A 404 -6.72 34.08 36.56
N ASN A 405 -6.44 33.09 35.71
CA ASN A 405 -5.89 31.82 36.15
C ASN A 405 -4.41 31.75 35.72
N SER A 406 -3.51 31.46 36.67
CA SER A 406 -2.10 31.30 36.43
C SER A 406 -1.55 30.17 37.29
N CYS A 407 -0.69 29.34 36.72
CA CYS A 407 0.04 28.32 37.47
C CYS A 407 1.08 28.92 38.44
N LEU A 408 1.46 30.17 38.24
CA LEU A 408 2.46 30.89 39.05
C LEU A 408 1.96 31.35 40.43
N LEU A 409 0.64 31.43 40.62
CA LEU A 409 0.03 31.85 41.89
C LEU A 409 0.17 30.85 43.06
N TYR A 410 0.61 29.63 42.78
CA TYR A 410 0.84 28.60 43.81
C TYR A 410 2.24 28.60 44.42
N THR A 411 3.18 29.42 43.93
CA THR A 411 4.59 29.39 44.35
C THR A 411 5.09 30.67 44.97
N SER A 412 4.29 31.74 45.05
CA SER A 412 4.62 32.95 45.78
C SER A 412 3.65 33.15 46.95
N ASP A 413 4.17 33.16 48.17
CA ASP A 413 3.44 33.62 49.34
C ASP A 413 2.75 34.94 48.98
N ALA A 414 1.42 34.90 48.97
CA ALA A 414 0.62 36.11 48.85
C ALA A 414 0.79 36.91 50.16
N ALA A 415 1.70 37.86 50.15
CA ALA A 415 1.79 38.93 51.17
C ALA A 415 1.07 40.17 50.64
#